data_84d8fc42af094cc6c36c0da509092d5a
#
_entry.id   84d8fc42af094cc6c36c0da509092d5a
#
_cell.length_a   1.000
_cell.length_b   1.000
_cell.length_c   1.000
_cell.angle_alpha   90.00
_cell.angle_beta   90.00
_cell.angle_gamma   90.00
#
_symmetry.space_group_name_H-M   'P 1'
#
loop_
_entity.id
_entity.type
_entity.pdbx_description
1 polymer ?
#
loop_
_entity_poly.entity_id
_entity_poly.type
_entity_poly.pdbx_seq_one_letter_code
_entity_poly.pdbx_strand_id
1 'polypeptide(L)'
;NDAGRQMDILGLSTWLRYLEQHGVVVPFPANAYQGGYVRDMAAQVRQAHGNQYVHPAAAVLCVAPPAPARPDDGNYSKEEKDQLEAHLDGLIAAGKDLLGEGWNYIHSHALSEQLSECRADLEAFGVHFDMWYSEKSLYDTGLVARAVAELEKRGHIYAQNGAKWFRSTAFGDEK
;
A
#
# COMPACT_ATOMS: atom_id res chain seq x y z
N ASN A 1 -9.81 3.79 -0.35
CA ASN A 1 -8.89 3.81 -1.48
C ASN A 1 -8.24 2.42 -1.62
N ASP A 2 -8.46 1.74 -2.74
CA ASP A 2 -7.97 0.41 -3.05
C ASP A 2 -6.76 0.44 -4.01
N ALA A 3 -6.19 1.61 -4.23
CA ALA A 3 -5.01 1.83 -5.06
C ALA A 3 -3.95 2.65 -4.32
N GLY A 4 -2.70 2.50 -4.77
CA GLY A 4 -1.59 3.32 -4.32
C GLY A 4 -0.79 2.75 -3.13
N ARG A 5 0.15 3.55 -2.66
CA ARG A 5 1.20 3.16 -1.71
C ARG A 5 0.68 2.60 -0.37
N GLN A 6 -0.46 3.08 0.13
CA GLN A 6 -1.02 2.57 1.38
C GLN A 6 -1.39 1.09 1.29
N MET A 7 -1.86 0.65 0.14
CA MET A 7 -2.16 -0.76 -0.11
C MET A 7 -0.89 -1.60 -0.22
N ASP A 8 0.18 -1.04 -0.81
CA ASP A 8 1.49 -1.69 -0.82
C ASP A 8 2.04 -1.87 0.61
N ILE A 9 1.85 -0.88 1.48
CA ILE A 9 2.25 -0.97 2.89
C ILE A 9 1.45 -2.05 3.62
N LEU A 10 0.16 -2.17 3.36
CA LEU A 10 -0.67 -3.22 3.95
C LEU A 10 -0.25 -4.61 3.49
N GLY A 11 -0.02 -4.78 2.19
CA GLY A 11 0.50 -6.03 1.61
C GLY A 11 1.86 -6.42 2.20
N LEU A 12 2.80 -5.45 2.27
CA LEU A 12 4.09 -5.67 2.93
C LEU A 12 3.93 -6.08 4.39
N SER A 13 3.10 -5.36 5.16
CA SER A 13 2.87 -5.65 6.57
C SER A 13 2.35 -7.09 6.76
N THR A 14 1.43 -7.51 5.92
CA THR A 14 0.89 -8.88 5.92
C THR A 14 1.98 -9.90 5.60
N TRP A 15 2.81 -9.66 4.58
CA TRP A 15 3.89 -10.57 4.24
C TRP A 15 4.97 -10.66 5.32
N LEU A 16 5.39 -9.54 5.91
CA LEU A 16 6.36 -9.56 7.01
C LEU A 16 5.84 -10.32 8.23
N ARG A 17 4.54 -10.23 8.57
CA ARG A 17 3.92 -11.04 9.62
C ARG A 17 3.82 -12.52 9.24
N TYR A 18 3.61 -12.82 7.97
CA TYR A 18 3.68 -14.19 7.46
C TYR A 18 5.09 -14.77 7.62
N LEU A 19 6.14 -14.01 7.28
CA LEU A 19 7.54 -14.42 7.48
C LEU A 19 7.84 -14.65 8.97
N GLU A 20 7.39 -13.75 9.85
CA GLU A 20 7.50 -13.90 11.31
C GLU A 20 6.89 -15.23 11.79
N GLN A 21 5.70 -15.60 11.29
CA GLN A 21 5.02 -16.87 11.63
C GLN A 21 5.75 -18.11 11.11
N HIS A 22 6.66 -17.96 10.18
CA HIS A 22 7.57 -19.02 9.70
C HIS A 22 8.97 -18.98 10.33
N GLY A 23 9.15 -18.13 11.36
CA GLY A 23 10.43 -18.00 12.07
C GLY A 23 11.49 -17.17 11.34
N VAL A 24 11.11 -16.47 10.26
CA VAL A 24 12.01 -15.53 9.57
C VAL A 24 11.90 -14.17 10.23
N VAL A 25 13.00 -13.72 10.87
CA VAL A 25 13.04 -12.45 11.60
C VAL A 25 13.51 -11.34 10.67
N VAL A 26 12.57 -10.48 10.28
CA VAL A 26 12.83 -9.20 9.61
C VAL A 26 12.39 -8.10 10.56
N PRO A 27 13.21 -7.06 10.84
CA PRO A 27 12.78 -5.93 11.66
C PRO A 27 11.50 -5.33 11.10
N PHE A 28 10.45 -5.26 11.93
CA PHE A 28 9.16 -4.75 11.46
C PHE A 28 9.17 -3.22 11.44
N PRO A 29 8.92 -2.56 10.28
CA PRO A 29 9.03 -1.12 10.15
C PRO A 29 8.05 -0.37 11.06
N ALA A 30 8.51 0.71 11.69
CA ALA A 30 7.69 1.51 12.61
C ALA A 30 6.49 2.18 11.92
N ASN A 31 6.65 2.51 10.64
CA ASN A 31 5.63 3.14 9.79
C ASN A 31 4.80 2.14 8.96
N ALA A 32 4.91 0.83 9.24
CA ALA A 32 4.03 -0.21 8.70
C ALA A 32 2.79 -0.41 9.59
N TYR A 33 1.80 -1.19 9.12
CA TYR A 33 0.58 -1.48 9.86
C TYR A 33 0.82 -2.44 11.02
N GLN A 34 0.62 -1.96 12.27
CA GLN A 34 0.98 -2.67 13.51
C GLN A 34 -0.17 -3.51 14.10
N GLY A 35 -1.40 -3.36 13.60
CA GLY A 35 -2.60 -3.96 14.19
C GLY A 35 -2.60 -5.49 14.20
N GLY A 36 -3.34 -6.08 15.14
CA GLY A 36 -3.49 -7.55 15.26
C GLY A 36 -4.08 -8.18 14.01
N TYR A 37 -4.99 -7.50 13.34
CA TYR A 37 -5.63 -7.94 12.09
C TYR A 37 -4.62 -8.29 10.98
N VAL A 38 -3.44 -7.63 10.95
CA VAL A 38 -2.39 -7.95 9.98
C VAL A 38 -1.80 -9.35 10.24
N ARG A 39 -1.72 -9.77 11.51
CA ARG A 39 -1.29 -11.12 11.87
C ARG A 39 -2.34 -12.17 11.50
N ASP A 40 -3.62 -11.81 11.60
CA ASP A 40 -4.72 -12.70 11.21
C ASP A 40 -4.73 -12.91 9.70
N MET A 41 -4.57 -11.85 8.92
CA MET A 41 -4.39 -11.95 7.45
C MET A 41 -3.17 -12.82 7.09
N ALA A 42 -2.05 -12.63 7.77
CA ALA A 42 -0.85 -13.43 7.56
C ALA A 42 -1.08 -14.91 7.89
N ALA A 43 -1.85 -15.22 8.95
CA ALA A 43 -2.22 -16.59 9.30
C ALA A 43 -3.11 -17.23 8.22
N GLN A 44 -4.03 -16.47 7.65
CA GLN A 44 -4.88 -16.93 6.53
C GLN A 44 -4.01 -17.25 5.29
N VAL A 45 -3.05 -16.36 4.93
CA VAL A 45 -2.10 -16.62 3.84
C VAL A 45 -1.29 -17.88 4.12
N ARG A 46 -0.80 -18.06 5.36
CA ARG A 46 -0.06 -19.27 5.77
C ARG A 46 -0.93 -20.53 5.66
N GLN A 47 -2.17 -20.47 6.06
CA GLN A 47 -3.11 -21.59 5.96
C GLN A 47 -3.35 -21.99 4.51
N ALA A 48 -3.51 -21.01 3.61
CA ALA A 48 -3.83 -21.24 2.21
C ALA A 48 -2.61 -21.71 1.38
N HIS A 49 -1.42 -21.20 1.68
CA HIS A 49 -0.22 -21.37 0.84
C HIS A 49 0.99 -22.01 1.53
N GLY A 50 0.87 -22.41 2.82
CA GLY A 50 1.95 -23.02 3.56
C GLY A 50 3.20 -22.14 3.60
N ASN A 51 4.32 -22.62 3.08
CA ASN A 51 5.61 -21.92 3.03
C ASN A 51 5.97 -21.32 1.66
N GLN A 52 5.00 -21.22 0.73
CA GLN A 52 5.24 -20.81 -0.66
C GLN A 52 5.90 -19.44 -0.79
N TYR A 53 5.58 -18.50 0.12
CA TYR A 53 6.05 -17.11 0.10
C TYR A 53 7.15 -16.84 1.15
N VAL A 54 7.80 -17.91 1.65
CA VAL A 54 8.90 -17.77 2.61
C VAL A 54 10.20 -17.46 1.87
N HIS A 55 10.83 -16.35 2.25
CA HIS A 55 12.14 -15.96 1.76
C HIS A 55 13.06 -15.65 2.95
N PRO A 56 14.37 -15.89 2.83
CA PRO A 56 15.31 -15.61 3.91
C PRO A 56 15.43 -14.10 4.17
N ALA A 57 15.59 -13.72 5.43
CA ALA A 57 15.68 -12.30 5.83
C ALA A 57 16.74 -11.50 5.04
N ALA A 58 17.88 -12.12 4.71
CA ALA A 58 18.91 -11.49 3.91
C ALA A 58 18.43 -11.09 2.50
N ALA A 59 17.57 -11.88 1.87
CA ALA A 59 16.99 -11.55 0.57
C ALA A 59 15.98 -10.39 0.69
N VAL A 60 15.18 -10.40 1.75
CA VAL A 60 14.18 -9.34 2.01
C VAL A 60 14.84 -7.99 2.25
N LEU A 61 15.98 -7.98 2.95
CA LEU A 61 16.69 -6.75 3.34
C LEU A 61 17.71 -6.29 2.30
N CYS A 62 18.01 -7.05 1.26
CA CYS A 62 19.15 -6.80 0.37
C CYS A 62 19.10 -5.47 -0.38
N VAL A 63 17.91 -4.96 -0.70
CA VAL A 63 17.71 -3.69 -1.44
C VAL A 63 17.17 -2.56 -0.56
N ALA A 64 16.75 -2.88 0.67
CA ALA A 64 16.23 -1.88 1.58
C ALA A 64 17.39 -1.12 2.25
N PRO A 65 17.45 0.23 2.19
CA PRO A 65 18.42 0.99 2.97
C PRO A 65 18.18 0.73 4.47
N PRO A 66 19.20 0.91 5.34
CA PRO A 66 19.04 0.70 6.77
C PRO A 66 17.92 1.58 7.35
N ALA A 67 17.09 1.01 8.22
CA ALA A 67 16.15 1.81 9.00
C ALA A 67 16.91 2.61 10.07
N PRO A 68 16.49 3.83 10.41
CA PRO A 68 17.04 4.56 11.54
C PRO A 68 16.72 3.84 12.86
N ALA A 69 17.59 4.02 13.86
CA ALA A 69 17.29 3.55 15.20
C ALA A 69 16.06 4.25 15.76
N ARG A 70 15.28 3.53 16.57
CA ARG A 70 14.12 4.15 17.22
C ARG A 70 14.61 5.14 18.28
N PRO A 71 14.21 6.43 18.21
CA PRO A 71 14.54 7.41 19.24
C PRO A 71 13.92 7.04 20.59
N ASP A 72 14.60 7.37 21.69
CA ASP A 72 14.16 7.07 23.07
C ASP A 72 12.82 7.76 23.40
N ASP A 73 12.60 8.96 22.87
CA ASP A 73 11.37 9.73 23.02
C ASP A 73 10.27 9.37 21.99
N GLY A 74 10.57 8.45 21.07
CA GLY A 74 9.67 8.02 20.01
C GLY A 74 9.45 9.04 18.88
N ASN A 75 10.16 10.18 18.90
CA ASN A 75 10.00 11.27 17.94
C ASN A 75 11.11 11.27 16.91
N TYR A 76 10.82 10.82 15.70
CA TYR A 76 11.74 10.87 14.57
C TYR A 76 11.89 12.29 14.04
N SER A 77 13.13 12.73 13.78
CA SER A 77 13.43 13.91 13.00
C SER A 77 12.87 13.81 11.57
N LYS A 78 12.96 14.89 10.82
CA LYS A 78 12.53 14.87 9.41
C LYS A 78 13.38 13.90 8.59
N GLU A 79 14.70 13.96 8.77
CA GLU A 79 15.67 13.11 8.07
C GLU A 79 15.46 11.63 8.40
N GLU A 80 15.18 11.29 9.66
CA GLU A 80 14.87 9.92 10.07
C GLU A 80 13.53 9.43 9.52
N LYS A 81 12.52 10.30 9.41
CA LYS A 81 11.26 9.98 8.73
C LYS A 81 11.49 9.68 7.25
N ASP A 82 12.30 10.49 6.57
CA ASP A 82 12.64 10.24 5.16
C ASP A 82 13.42 8.92 5.00
N GLN A 83 14.28 8.55 5.97
CA GLN A 83 14.96 7.25 6.00
C GLN A 83 13.99 6.09 6.25
N LEU A 84 13.01 6.25 7.16
CA LEU A 84 11.96 5.24 7.38
C LEU A 84 11.14 5.00 6.10
N GLU A 85 10.78 6.06 5.38
CA GLU A 85 10.05 5.96 4.13
C GLU A 85 10.89 5.24 3.05
N ALA A 86 12.17 5.59 2.92
CA ALA A 86 13.08 4.94 1.99
C ALA A 86 13.30 3.44 2.32
N HIS A 87 13.42 3.10 3.62
CA HIS A 87 13.50 1.71 4.07
C HIS A 87 12.24 0.92 3.69
N LEU A 88 11.07 1.49 3.97
CA LEU A 88 9.78 0.88 3.68
C LEU A 88 9.59 0.65 2.16
N ASP A 89 9.96 1.64 1.34
CA ASP A 89 9.92 1.52 -0.12
C ASP A 89 10.86 0.42 -0.64
N GLY A 90 12.05 0.29 -0.03
CA GLY A 90 12.98 -0.79 -0.35
C GLY A 90 12.41 -2.17 -0.01
N LEU A 91 11.73 -2.32 1.14
CA LEU A 91 11.06 -3.58 1.51
C LEU A 91 9.88 -3.90 0.58
N ILE A 92 9.11 -2.89 0.16
CA ILE A 92 8.03 -3.08 -0.84
C ILE A 92 8.60 -3.55 -2.17
N ALA A 93 9.70 -2.94 -2.63
CA ALA A 93 10.38 -3.34 -3.85
C ALA A 93 10.89 -4.79 -3.76
N ALA A 94 11.52 -5.15 -2.65
CA ALA A 94 11.95 -6.52 -2.39
C ALA A 94 10.79 -7.52 -2.40
N GLY A 95 9.67 -7.17 -1.78
CA GLY A 95 8.46 -8.01 -1.78
C GLY A 95 7.91 -8.23 -3.18
N LYS A 96 7.82 -7.18 -3.98
CA LYS A 96 7.36 -7.26 -5.38
C LYS A 96 8.28 -8.16 -6.24
N ASP A 97 9.59 -8.01 -6.07
CA ASP A 97 10.58 -8.78 -6.82
C ASP A 97 10.60 -10.26 -6.41
N LEU A 98 10.67 -10.54 -5.11
CA LEU A 98 10.78 -11.90 -4.58
C LEU A 98 9.52 -12.72 -4.76
N LEU A 99 8.35 -12.10 -4.64
CA LEU A 99 7.06 -12.80 -4.68
C LEU A 99 6.46 -12.87 -6.09
N GLY A 100 6.79 -11.93 -6.99
CA GLY A 100 6.18 -11.86 -8.31
C GLY A 100 4.64 -11.85 -8.23
N GLU A 101 3.98 -12.83 -8.85
CA GLU A 101 2.52 -12.98 -8.79
C GLU A 101 1.98 -13.22 -7.36
N GLY A 102 2.79 -13.78 -6.47
CA GLY A 102 2.45 -13.95 -5.06
C GLY A 102 2.22 -12.61 -4.34
N TRP A 103 2.90 -11.54 -4.78
CA TRP A 103 2.64 -10.20 -4.28
C TRP A 103 1.21 -9.75 -4.56
N ASN A 104 0.73 -9.96 -5.79
CA ASN A 104 -0.63 -9.60 -6.17
C ASN A 104 -1.66 -10.36 -5.34
N TYR A 105 -1.39 -11.64 -5.04
CA TYR A 105 -2.26 -12.42 -4.16
C TYR A 105 -2.31 -11.84 -2.75
N ILE A 106 -1.18 -11.62 -2.09
CA ILE A 106 -1.11 -11.08 -0.72
C ILE A 106 -1.77 -9.70 -0.64
N HIS A 107 -1.47 -8.83 -1.61
CA HIS A 107 -2.04 -7.49 -1.71
C HIS A 107 -3.58 -7.54 -1.85
N SER A 108 -4.09 -8.36 -2.76
CA SER A 108 -5.54 -8.49 -3.00
C SER A 108 -6.25 -9.13 -1.81
N HIS A 109 -5.63 -10.13 -1.15
CA HIS A 109 -6.14 -10.75 0.05
C HIS A 109 -6.27 -9.72 1.19
N ALA A 110 -5.21 -8.97 1.48
CA ALA A 110 -5.22 -7.95 2.52
C ALA A 110 -6.27 -6.86 2.26
N LEU A 111 -6.43 -6.43 1.00
CA LEU A 111 -7.48 -5.48 0.61
C LEU A 111 -8.88 -6.06 0.85
N SER A 112 -9.11 -7.30 0.41
CA SER A 112 -10.42 -7.96 0.54
C SER A 112 -10.84 -8.10 2.01
N GLU A 113 -9.92 -8.51 2.88
CA GLU A 113 -10.18 -8.64 4.32
C GLU A 113 -10.54 -7.29 4.95
N GLN A 114 -9.77 -6.23 4.65
CA GLN A 114 -10.05 -4.89 5.17
C GLN A 114 -11.37 -4.32 4.65
N LEU A 115 -11.70 -4.54 3.38
CA LEU A 115 -12.98 -4.10 2.84
C LEU A 115 -14.16 -4.87 3.46
N SER A 116 -13.97 -6.16 3.74
CA SER A 116 -14.98 -6.99 4.41
C SER A 116 -15.25 -6.51 5.82
N GLU A 117 -14.19 -6.21 6.60
CA GLU A 117 -14.29 -5.65 7.94
C GLU A 117 -14.99 -4.28 7.92
N CYS A 118 -14.54 -3.37 7.04
CA CYS A 118 -15.17 -2.05 6.90
C CYS A 118 -16.67 -2.15 6.54
N ARG A 119 -17.06 -3.11 5.71
CA ARG A 119 -18.49 -3.32 5.37
C ARG A 119 -19.27 -3.80 6.58
N ALA A 120 -18.74 -4.78 7.30
CA ALA A 120 -19.39 -5.31 8.49
C ALA A 120 -19.57 -4.24 9.58
N ASP A 121 -18.55 -3.41 9.80
CA ASP A 121 -18.60 -2.30 10.77
C ASP A 121 -19.63 -1.25 10.39
N LEU A 122 -19.68 -0.86 9.13
CA LEU A 122 -20.64 0.12 8.62
C LEU A 122 -22.07 -0.41 8.68
N GLU A 123 -22.29 -1.68 8.32
CA GLU A 123 -23.61 -2.32 8.46
C GLU A 123 -24.04 -2.39 9.93
N ALA A 124 -23.14 -2.77 10.86
CA ALA A 124 -23.42 -2.80 12.29
C ALA A 124 -23.74 -1.40 12.84
N PHE A 125 -23.14 -0.35 12.25
CA PHE A 125 -23.43 1.04 12.59
C PHE A 125 -24.71 1.58 11.92
N GLY A 126 -25.35 0.82 11.05
CA GLY A 126 -26.57 1.22 10.33
C GLY A 126 -26.30 2.06 9.08
N VAL A 127 -25.08 2.08 8.57
CA VAL A 127 -24.70 2.76 7.33
C VAL A 127 -24.63 1.76 6.19
N HIS A 128 -25.51 1.93 5.21
CA HIS A 128 -25.60 1.07 4.03
C HIS A 128 -25.20 1.86 2.77
N PHE A 129 -24.31 1.26 1.96
CA PHE A 129 -23.91 1.82 0.66
C PHE A 129 -24.52 0.98 -0.47
N ASP A 130 -25.15 1.65 -1.43
CA ASP A 130 -25.70 1.00 -2.62
C ASP A 130 -24.59 0.50 -3.55
N MET A 131 -23.42 1.14 -3.52
CA MET A 131 -22.29 0.80 -4.39
C MET A 131 -20.95 0.96 -3.66
N TRP A 132 -20.12 -0.06 -3.79
CA TRP A 132 -18.70 -0.04 -3.42
C TRP A 132 -17.87 0.03 -4.70
N TYR A 133 -17.30 1.19 -4.96
CA TYR A 133 -16.59 1.45 -6.20
C TYR A 133 -15.07 1.31 -6.02
N SER A 134 -14.42 0.53 -6.90
CA SER A 134 -12.97 0.37 -6.92
C SER A 134 -12.30 1.51 -7.66
N GLU A 135 -11.51 2.33 -6.99
CA GLU A 135 -10.68 3.36 -7.62
C GLU A 135 -9.66 2.74 -8.58
N LYS A 136 -9.09 1.57 -8.22
CA LYS A 136 -8.17 0.82 -9.08
C LYS A 136 -8.76 0.53 -10.44
N SER A 137 -10.07 0.26 -10.52
CA SER A 137 -10.75 -0.01 -11.78
C SER A 137 -10.67 1.13 -12.78
N LEU A 138 -10.52 2.38 -12.32
CA LEU A 138 -10.34 3.56 -13.18
C LEU A 138 -9.01 3.51 -13.94
N TYR A 139 -7.98 2.97 -13.33
CA TYR A 139 -6.66 2.79 -13.95
C TYR A 139 -6.65 1.57 -14.85
N ASP A 140 -7.14 0.44 -14.37
CA ASP A 140 -7.16 -0.84 -15.11
C ASP A 140 -7.97 -0.75 -16.41
N THR A 141 -9.05 0.03 -16.41
CA THR A 141 -9.88 0.28 -17.61
C THR A 141 -9.41 1.44 -18.48
N GLY A 142 -8.34 2.13 -18.07
CA GLY A 142 -7.79 3.29 -18.76
C GLY A 142 -8.68 4.54 -18.72
N LEU A 143 -9.68 4.59 -17.82
CA LEU A 143 -10.59 5.74 -17.69
C LEU A 143 -9.84 7.02 -17.31
N VAL A 144 -8.87 6.93 -16.38
CA VAL A 144 -8.04 8.09 -15.99
C VAL A 144 -7.26 8.62 -17.18
N ALA A 145 -6.59 7.74 -17.94
CA ALA A 145 -5.80 8.16 -19.11
C ALA A 145 -6.70 8.82 -20.17
N ARG A 146 -7.89 8.28 -20.43
CA ARG A 146 -8.86 8.87 -21.37
C ARG A 146 -9.38 10.23 -20.90
N ALA A 147 -9.68 10.36 -19.60
CA ALA A 147 -10.12 11.63 -19.03
C ALA A 147 -9.05 12.71 -19.14
N VAL A 148 -7.79 12.39 -18.79
CA VAL A 148 -6.66 13.29 -18.92
C VAL A 148 -6.46 13.73 -20.37
N ALA A 149 -6.48 12.80 -21.32
CA ALA A 149 -6.32 13.11 -22.75
C ALA A 149 -7.43 14.02 -23.28
N GLU A 150 -8.68 13.81 -22.85
CA GLU A 150 -9.81 14.67 -23.24
C GLU A 150 -9.68 16.07 -22.65
N LEU A 151 -9.24 16.19 -21.39
CA LEU A 151 -9.01 17.49 -20.74
C LEU A 151 -7.83 18.25 -21.38
N GLU A 152 -6.78 17.54 -21.79
CA GLU A 152 -5.67 18.14 -22.56
C GLU A 152 -6.16 18.67 -23.91
N LYS A 153 -6.93 17.89 -24.65
CA LYS A 153 -7.52 18.30 -25.93
C LYS A 153 -8.40 19.55 -25.80
N ARG A 154 -9.08 19.71 -24.68
CA ARG A 154 -9.90 20.88 -24.37
C ARG A 154 -9.13 22.06 -23.79
N GLY A 155 -7.82 21.95 -23.58
CA GLY A 155 -6.97 23.01 -23.05
C GLY A 155 -7.11 23.24 -21.53
N HIS A 156 -7.64 22.26 -20.81
CA HIS A 156 -7.83 22.34 -19.35
C HIS A 156 -6.66 21.74 -18.56
N ILE A 157 -5.66 21.16 -19.24
CA ILE A 157 -4.42 20.66 -18.64
C ILE A 157 -3.25 21.51 -19.14
N TYR A 158 -2.33 21.82 -18.23
CA TYR A 158 -1.04 22.45 -18.55
C TYR A 158 0.10 21.69 -17.87
N ALA A 159 1.31 21.81 -18.44
CA ALA A 159 2.49 21.21 -17.86
C ALA A 159 3.28 22.25 -17.06
N GLN A 160 3.69 21.91 -15.84
CA GLN A 160 4.54 22.73 -15.00
C GLN A 160 5.44 21.83 -14.15
N ASN A 161 6.75 22.11 -14.13
CA ASN A 161 7.75 21.36 -13.35
C ASN A 161 7.71 19.82 -13.61
N GLY A 162 7.46 19.42 -14.85
CA GLY A 162 7.40 18.00 -15.24
C GLY A 162 6.09 17.28 -14.86
N ALA A 163 5.14 17.97 -14.25
CA ALA A 163 3.82 17.43 -13.89
C ALA A 163 2.71 18.03 -14.75
N LYS A 164 1.63 17.27 -14.92
CA LYS A 164 0.39 17.74 -15.55
C LYS A 164 -0.52 18.31 -14.48
N TRP A 165 -1.00 19.53 -14.70
CA TRP A 165 -1.87 20.27 -13.80
C TRP A 165 -3.22 20.54 -14.45
N PHE A 166 -4.29 20.31 -13.70
CA PHE A 166 -5.63 20.68 -14.11
C PHE A 166 -5.90 22.16 -13.80
N ARG A 167 -6.45 22.88 -14.77
CA ARG A 167 -6.77 24.31 -14.65
C ARG A 167 -8.10 24.50 -13.92
N SER A 168 -8.12 24.23 -12.62
CA SER A 168 -9.32 24.31 -11.78
C SER A 168 -9.92 25.69 -11.70
N THR A 169 -9.09 26.76 -11.79
CA THR A 169 -9.52 28.15 -11.79
C THR A 169 -10.48 28.50 -12.95
N ALA A 170 -10.39 27.78 -14.08
CA ALA A 170 -11.34 27.95 -15.19
C ALA A 170 -12.76 27.45 -14.86
N PHE A 171 -12.91 26.73 -13.75
CA PHE A 171 -14.17 26.16 -13.26
C PHE A 171 -14.62 26.77 -11.94
N GLY A 172 -14.03 27.87 -11.52
CA GLY A 172 -14.43 28.62 -10.32
C GLY A 172 -13.74 28.19 -9.03
N ASP A 173 -12.67 27.36 -9.11
CA ASP A 173 -11.83 27.08 -7.96
C ASP A 173 -10.89 28.27 -7.69
N GLU A 174 -10.75 28.66 -6.43
CA GLU A 174 -9.95 29.82 -6.02
C GLU A 174 -8.47 29.46 -5.73
N LYS A 175 -8.05 28.20 -5.92
CA LYS A 175 -6.70 27.72 -5.61
C LYS A 175 -5.92 27.35 -6.86
#